data_5dacf550d3684f4e61a14319e861285c
#
_entry.id   5dacf550d3684f4e61a14319e861285c
#
_cell.length_a   1.000
_cell.length_b   1.000
_cell.length_c   1.000
_cell.angle_alpha   90.00
_cell.angle_beta   90.00
_cell.angle_gamma   90.00
#
_symmetry.space_group_name_H-M   'P 1'
#
loop_
_entity.id
_entity.type
_entity.pdbx_description
1 polymer ?
#
loop_
_entity_poly.entity_id
_entity_poly.type
_entity_poly.pdbx_seq_one_letter_code
_entity_poly.pdbx_strand_id
1 'polypeptide(L)'
;MLLLSREDIKKVFSIQEAVEADKKAFTLVADGKCDSPLRTKILAPKYDGCFLFMPAYAEEMEAASLKAVNIFPRNADCGLPVCPAQVLLIDGKTGVVTAVLDGTYVTQLRTGASTGAAF
;
A
#
# COMPACT_ATOMS: atom_id res chain seq x y z
N MET A 1 15.70 7.04 -7.21
CA MET A 1 14.31 6.69 -6.82
C MET A 1 13.56 6.17 -8.04
N LEU A 2 12.89 5.03 -7.89
CA LEU A 2 12.09 4.44 -8.95
C LEU A 2 10.65 4.94 -8.89
N LEU A 3 10.05 5.19 -10.05
CA LEU A 3 8.62 5.47 -10.17
C LEU A 3 8.00 4.28 -10.90
N LEU A 4 7.16 3.52 -10.22
CA LEU A 4 6.58 2.29 -10.73
C LEU A 4 5.09 2.46 -10.99
N SER A 5 4.71 2.41 -12.26
CA SER A 5 3.33 2.47 -12.69
C SER A 5 2.64 1.12 -12.48
N ARG A 6 1.31 1.10 -12.67
CA ARG A 6 0.53 -0.14 -12.69
C ARG A 6 1.09 -1.16 -13.67
N GLU A 7 1.43 -0.72 -14.87
CA GLU A 7 1.98 -1.58 -15.94
C GLU A 7 3.34 -2.14 -15.55
N ASP A 8 4.19 -1.32 -14.93
CA ASP A 8 5.50 -1.77 -14.45
C ASP A 8 5.34 -2.88 -13.40
N ILE A 9 4.42 -2.69 -12.45
CA ILE A 9 4.16 -3.66 -11.38
C ILE A 9 3.64 -4.97 -11.96
N LYS A 10 2.69 -4.90 -12.91
CA LYS A 10 2.14 -6.09 -13.57
C LYS A 10 3.18 -6.93 -14.28
N LYS A 11 4.24 -6.31 -14.82
CA LYS A 11 5.31 -7.01 -15.52
C LYS A 11 6.20 -7.83 -14.61
N VAL A 12 6.35 -7.41 -13.35
CA VAL A 12 7.35 -7.99 -12.45
C VAL A 12 6.77 -8.69 -11.22
N PHE A 13 5.46 -8.58 -11.00
CA PHE A 13 4.83 -9.10 -9.78
C PHE A 13 3.49 -9.77 -10.10
N SER A 14 3.40 -11.07 -9.79
CA SER A 14 2.22 -11.88 -10.06
C SER A 14 1.29 -11.96 -8.86
N ILE A 15 0.06 -12.46 -9.07
CA ILE A 15 -0.88 -12.71 -7.97
C ILE A 15 -0.34 -13.78 -7.02
N GLN A 16 0.38 -14.79 -7.53
CA GLN A 16 1.00 -15.83 -6.70
C GLN A 16 2.06 -15.24 -5.79
N GLU A 17 2.90 -14.34 -6.33
CA GLU A 17 3.90 -13.63 -5.53
C GLU A 17 3.25 -12.72 -4.48
N ALA A 18 2.12 -12.09 -4.82
CA ALA A 18 1.37 -11.26 -3.87
C ALA A 18 0.78 -12.12 -2.73
N VAL A 19 0.28 -13.32 -3.02
CA VAL A 19 -0.22 -14.25 -2.00
C VAL A 19 0.90 -14.63 -1.04
N GLU A 20 2.08 -14.98 -1.56
CA GLU A 20 3.23 -15.33 -0.73
C GLU A 20 3.71 -14.14 0.12
N ALA A 21 3.71 -12.93 -0.47
CA ALA A 21 4.06 -11.71 0.25
C ALA A 21 3.07 -11.42 1.40
N ASP A 22 1.78 -11.61 1.17
CA ASP A 22 0.75 -11.43 2.20
C ASP A 22 0.92 -12.44 3.33
N LYS A 23 1.20 -13.71 3.01
CA LYS A 23 1.49 -14.73 4.03
C LYS A 23 2.66 -14.34 4.91
N LYS A 24 3.75 -13.86 4.30
CA LYS A 24 4.93 -13.39 5.02
C LYS A 24 4.60 -12.20 5.90
N ALA A 25 3.83 -11.24 5.37
CA ALA A 25 3.41 -10.05 6.12
C ALA A 25 2.57 -10.42 7.33
N PHE A 26 1.60 -11.33 7.19
CA PHE A 26 0.78 -11.81 8.30
C PHE A 26 1.63 -12.49 9.37
N THR A 27 2.62 -13.27 8.98
CA THR A 27 3.55 -13.92 9.92
C THR A 27 4.35 -12.89 10.69
N LEU A 28 4.90 -11.86 10.02
CA LEU A 28 5.66 -10.80 10.67
C LEU A 28 4.80 -10.02 11.67
N VAL A 29 3.56 -9.72 11.33
CA VAL A 29 2.63 -9.03 12.23
C VAL A 29 2.30 -9.92 13.43
N ALA A 30 2.00 -11.19 13.20
CA ALA A 30 1.67 -12.15 14.26
C ALA A 30 2.83 -12.33 15.24
N ASP A 31 4.07 -12.28 14.75
CA ASP A 31 5.28 -12.42 15.56
C ASP A 31 5.73 -11.11 16.22
N GLY A 32 4.99 -10.02 16.03
CA GLY A 32 5.33 -8.71 16.58
C GLY A 32 6.55 -8.06 15.94
N LYS A 33 6.90 -8.45 14.73
CA LYS A 33 8.08 -7.97 14.01
C LYS A 33 7.80 -6.84 13.03
N CYS A 34 6.57 -6.32 13.02
CA CYS A 34 6.17 -5.22 12.16
C CYS A 34 5.53 -4.14 13.02
N ASP A 35 6.01 -2.91 12.87
CA ASP A 35 5.40 -1.74 13.51
C ASP A 35 4.45 -1.09 12.49
N SER A 36 3.15 -1.22 12.74
CA SER A 36 2.10 -0.67 11.89
C SER A 36 1.17 0.17 12.74
N PRO A 37 1.51 1.43 13.02
CA PRO A 37 0.65 2.31 13.82
C PRO A 37 -0.73 2.48 13.18
N LEU A 38 -1.69 2.91 13.98
CA LEU A 38 -3.02 3.24 13.47
C LEU A 38 -2.91 4.30 12.38
N ARG A 39 -3.69 4.09 11.30
CA ARG A 39 -3.73 5.04 10.19
C ARG A 39 -4.22 6.40 10.64
N THR A 40 -3.71 7.45 10.02
CA THR A 40 -4.16 8.82 10.22
C THR A 40 -5.23 9.15 9.19
N LYS A 41 -6.38 9.64 9.65
CA LYS A 41 -7.50 10.01 8.78
C LYS A 41 -7.74 11.51 8.87
N ILE A 42 -7.81 12.15 7.71
CA ILE A 42 -8.14 13.58 7.60
C ILE A 42 -9.35 13.71 6.69
N LEU A 43 -10.39 14.38 7.17
CA LEU A 43 -11.61 14.58 6.40
C LEU A 43 -11.49 15.78 5.46
N ALA A 44 -12.07 15.67 4.27
CA ALA A 44 -12.24 16.75 3.30
C ALA A 44 -13.73 16.95 3.05
N PRO A 45 -14.47 17.60 3.99
CA PRO A 45 -15.95 17.68 3.92
C PRO A 45 -16.45 18.37 2.66
N LYS A 46 -15.75 19.37 2.17
CA LYS A 46 -16.14 20.12 0.98
C LYS A 46 -16.33 19.23 -0.25
N TYR A 47 -15.56 18.15 -0.34
CA TYR A 47 -15.58 17.23 -1.47
C TYR A 47 -16.08 15.84 -1.10
N ASP A 48 -16.65 15.68 0.08
CA ASP A 48 -17.14 14.40 0.60
C ASP A 48 -16.08 13.31 0.56
N GLY A 49 -14.85 13.70 0.82
CA GLY A 49 -13.70 12.80 0.73
C GLY A 49 -12.95 12.66 2.03
N CYS A 50 -12.00 11.72 2.06
CA CYS A 50 -11.05 11.63 3.16
C CYS A 50 -9.68 11.16 2.68
N PHE A 51 -8.66 11.57 3.43
CA PHE A 51 -7.28 11.15 3.24
C PHE A 51 -6.91 10.16 4.33
N LEU A 52 -6.29 9.04 3.94
CA LEU A 52 -5.78 8.03 4.87
C LEU A 52 -4.29 7.85 4.66
N PHE A 53 -3.52 7.92 5.75
CA PHE A 53 -2.08 7.73 5.72
C PHE A 53 -1.73 6.50 6.58
N MET A 54 -1.10 5.51 5.97
CA MET A 54 -0.86 4.21 6.58
C MET A 54 0.64 3.89 6.56
N PRO A 55 1.37 4.22 7.64
CA PRO A 55 2.79 3.90 7.75
C PRO A 55 3.01 2.48 8.25
N ALA A 56 4.17 1.91 7.92
CA ALA A 56 4.61 0.63 8.46
C ALA A 56 6.13 0.50 8.41
N TYR A 57 6.70 -0.26 9.34
CA TYR A 57 8.12 -0.59 9.37
C TYR A 57 8.30 -2.06 9.70
N ALA A 58 9.09 -2.76 8.91
CA ALA A 58 9.45 -4.14 9.13
C ALA A 58 10.98 -4.25 9.21
N GLU A 59 11.52 -4.34 10.42
CA GLU A 59 12.95 -4.36 10.66
C GLU A 59 13.64 -5.50 9.93
N GLU A 60 13.07 -6.70 9.97
CA GLU A 60 13.62 -7.88 9.32
C GLU A 60 13.74 -7.72 7.80
N MET A 61 12.84 -6.95 7.20
CA MET A 61 12.89 -6.65 5.78
C MET A 61 13.76 -5.42 5.47
N GLU A 62 14.21 -4.72 6.49
CA GLU A 62 14.97 -3.46 6.37
C GLU A 62 14.21 -2.46 5.49
N ALA A 63 12.89 -2.37 5.68
CA ALA A 63 12.04 -1.54 4.87
C ALA A 63 10.95 -0.87 5.70
N ALA A 64 10.67 0.37 5.35
CA ALA A 64 9.49 1.07 5.81
C ALA A 64 8.65 1.48 4.61
N SER A 65 7.40 1.78 4.83
CA SER A 65 6.51 2.24 3.78
C SER A 65 5.50 3.24 4.31
N LEU A 66 5.01 4.07 3.41
CA LEU A 66 3.87 4.95 3.67
C LEU A 66 2.92 4.82 2.50
N LYS A 67 1.71 4.34 2.77
CA LYS A 67 0.64 4.35 1.78
C LYS A 67 -0.29 5.53 2.06
N ALA A 68 -0.45 6.41 1.07
CA ALA A 68 -1.49 7.42 1.04
C ALA A 68 -2.62 6.84 0.18
N VAL A 69 -3.74 6.50 0.81
CA VAL A 69 -4.92 6.00 0.10
C VAL A 69 -6.10 6.89 0.49
N ASN A 70 -6.75 7.46 -0.52
CA ASN A 70 -7.80 8.44 -0.29
C ASN A 70 -9.13 7.87 -0.76
N ILE A 71 -10.22 8.35 -0.17
CA ILE A 71 -11.56 7.91 -0.57
C ILE A 71 -12.35 9.15 -0.99
N PHE A 72 -12.62 9.23 -2.30
CA PHE A 72 -13.33 10.35 -2.92
C PHE A 72 -14.44 9.80 -3.80
N PRO A 73 -15.62 9.50 -3.23
CA PRO A 73 -16.72 8.84 -3.98
C PRO A 73 -17.15 9.59 -5.24
N ARG A 74 -17.07 10.92 -5.23
CA ARG A 74 -17.47 11.74 -6.40
C ARG A 74 -16.52 11.59 -7.59
N ASN A 75 -15.35 10.99 -7.39
CA ASN A 75 -14.42 10.76 -8.50
C ASN A 75 -15.02 9.86 -9.59
N ALA A 76 -15.98 9.01 -9.24
CA ALA A 76 -16.69 8.17 -10.21
C ALA A 76 -17.36 9.00 -11.32
N ASP A 77 -17.84 10.20 -10.97
CA ASP A 77 -18.52 11.09 -11.93
C ASP A 77 -17.55 11.75 -12.90
N CYS A 78 -16.26 11.77 -12.57
CA CYS A 78 -15.21 12.43 -13.35
C CYS A 78 -14.29 11.44 -14.07
N GLY A 79 -14.53 10.13 -13.95
CA GLY A 79 -13.65 9.10 -14.51
C GLY A 79 -12.35 8.92 -13.75
N LEU A 80 -12.25 9.45 -12.52
CA LEU A 80 -11.09 9.27 -11.65
C LEU A 80 -11.31 8.09 -10.70
N PRO A 81 -10.23 7.46 -10.19
CA PRO A 81 -10.38 6.39 -9.20
C PRO A 81 -11.06 6.90 -7.92
N VAL A 82 -11.96 6.10 -7.36
CA VAL A 82 -12.62 6.43 -6.08
C VAL A 82 -11.65 6.31 -4.91
N CYS A 83 -10.68 5.38 -5.00
CA CYS A 83 -9.67 5.17 -3.98
C CYS A 83 -8.26 5.35 -4.56
N PRO A 84 -7.89 6.57 -4.99
CA PRO A 84 -6.54 6.79 -5.52
C PRO A 84 -5.52 6.62 -4.41
N ALA A 85 -4.40 5.96 -4.73
CA ALA A 85 -3.39 5.66 -3.75
C ALA A 85 -1.98 5.66 -4.33
N GLN A 86 -1.00 5.99 -3.49
CA GLN A 86 0.42 5.90 -3.76
C GLN A 86 1.11 5.24 -2.58
N VAL A 87 2.18 4.50 -2.84
CA VAL A 87 3.01 3.88 -1.81
C VAL A 87 4.43 4.40 -1.94
N LEU A 88 4.97 4.95 -0.85
CA LEU A 88 6.41 5.23 -0.74
C LEU A 88 7.09 4.02 -0.14
N LEU A 89 8.16 3.55 -0.78
CA LEU A 89 9.04 2.53 -0.23
C LEU A 89 10.31 3.21 0.27
N ILE A 90 10.68 2.93 1.51
CA ILE A 90 11.76 3.62 2.22
C ILE A 90 12.78 2.59 2.68
N ASP A 91 14.07 2.87 2.41
CA ASP A 91 15.15 2.03 2.93
C ASP A 91 15.18 2.12 4.46
N GLY A 92 15.02 0.98 5.13
CA GLY A 92 14.98 0.93 6.59
C GLY A 92 16.31 1.19 7.29
N LYS A 93 17.41 1.22 6.55
CA LYS A 93 18.75 1.51 7.09
C LYS A 93 19.09 2.99 7.03
N THR A 94 18.64 3.69 6.00
CA THR A 94 19.07 5.05 5.69
C THR A 94 17.95 6.08 5.73
N GLY A 95 16.69 5.63 5.67
CA GLY A 95 15.54 6.53 5.58
C GLY A 95 15.35 7.14 4.19
N VAL A 96 16.11 6.70 3.19
CA VAL A 96 16.00 7.20 1.82
C VAL A 96 14.78 6.60 1.15
N VAL A 97 13.94 7.42 0.50
CA VAL A 97 12.84 6.92 -0.33
C VAL A 97 13.44 6.32 -1.60
N THR A 98 13.24 5.02 -1.80
CA THR A 98 13.81 4.28 -2.93
C THR A 98 12.84 4.12 -4.09
N ALA A 99 11.54 4.11 -3.81
CA ALA A 99 10.54 3.95 -4.86
C ALA A 99 9.22 4.60 -4.49
N VAL A 100 8.49 5.00 -5.51
CA VAL A 100 7.08 5.38 -5.41
C VAL A 100 6.30 4.48 -6.35
N LEU A 101 5.28 3.81 -5.81
CA LEU A 101 4.50 2.82 -6.54
C LEU A 101 3.07 3.32 -6.75
N ASP A 102 2.46 2.91 -7.86
CA ASP A 102 1.01 3.07 -8.02
C ASP A 102 0.29 2.25 -6.95
N GLY A 103 -0.21 2.94 -5.93
CA GLY A 103 -0.88 2.31 -4.81
C GLY A 103 -2.30 1.88 -5.10
N THR A 104 -2.93 2.43 -6.14
CA THR A 104 -4.28 2.02 -6.55
C THR A 104 -4.28 0.56 -6.95
N TYR A 105 -3.35 0.16 -7.81
CA TYR A 105 -3.20 -1.24 -8.23
C TYR A 105 -2.72 -2.12 -7.07
N VAL A 106 -1.72 -1.68 -6.32
CA VAL A 106 -1.19 -2.42 -5.16
C VAL A 106 -2.30 -2.70 -4.14
N THR A 107 -3.16 -1.72 -3.88
CA THR A 107 -4.29 -1.91 -2.96
C THR A 107 -5.26 -2.98 -3.48
N GLN A 108 -5.58 -2.98 -4.76
CA GLN A 108 -6.42 -3.99 -5.37
C GLN A 108 -5.76 -5.38 -5.31
N LEU A 109 -4.50 -5.46 -5.68
CA LEU A 109 -3.73 -6.70 -5.72
C LEU A 109 -3.60 -7.31 -4.33
N ARG A 110 -3.22 -6.51 -3.34
CA ARG A 110 -3.05 -6.92 -1.94
C ARG A 110 -4.35 -7.44 -1.34
N THR A 111 -5.45 -6.76 -1.60
CA THR A 111 -6.77 -7.14 -1.08
C THR A 111 -7.23 -8.47 -1.69
N GLY A 112 -7.07 -8.66 -3.00
CA GLY A 112 -7.38 -9.92 -3.65
C GLY A 112 -6.49 -11.06 -3.19
N ALA A 113 -5.20 -10.79 -3.00
CA ALA A 113 -4.22 -11.77 -2.54
C ALA A 113 -4.45 -12.21 -1.10
N SER A 114 -5.02 -11.35 -0.24
CA SER A 114 -5.30 -11.68 1.16
C SER A 114 -6.24 -12.88 1.29
N THR A 115 -7.21 -13.01 0.40
CA THR A 115 -8.10 -14.18 0.37
C THR A 115 -7.32 -15.45 0.08
N GLY A 116 -6.41 -15.43 -0.90
CA GLY A 116 -5.55 -16.56 -1.21
C GLY A 116 -4.60 -16.92 -0.07
N ALA A 117 -4.09 -15.92 0.64
CA ALA A 117 -3.19 -16.14 1.78
C ALA A 117 -3.89 -16.75 2.99
N ALA A 118 -5.22 -16.58 3.12
CA ALA A 118 -6.00 -17.15 4.21
C ALA A 118 -6.25 -18.65 4.02
N PHE A 119 -6.06 -19.17 2.84
CA PHE A 119 -6.19 -20.60 2.51
C PHE A 119 -4.82 -21.22 2.27
#